data_be8bef3fd85c0bb2d55290db09b5be00
#
_entry.id   be8bef3fd85c0bb2d55290db09b5be00
#
_cell.length_a   1.000
_cell.length_b   1.000
_cell.length_c   1.000
_cell.angle_alpha   90.00
_cell.angle_beta   90.00
_cell.angle_gamma   90.00
#
_symmetry.space_group_name_H-M   'P 1'
#
loop_
_entity.id
_entity.type
_entity.pdbx_description
1 polymer ?
#
loop_
_entity_poly.entity_id
_entity_poly.type
_entity_poly.pdbx_seq_one_letter_code
_entity_poly.pdbx_strand_id
1 'polypeptide(L)'
;DVYKRQSSARVERYLQLAADTNMLICQPTTAAQIFHLLRRQMVGNIRKPLIVFSPKSLLRNKMASSDLEELSEGKFETVIGEIEELDADKVRRILVCTGKVYYDLVKYRKEHEIDDVVIVRLEQLYPFPHKSFREETSGYSFASEVVWVQDEPQNQGAWFYVQHHLLEEMPSGARLSYAGRPASSSPAVGYASKHAEQLKELVENAFGRLKGFIQTK
;
A
#
# COMPACT_ATOMS: atom_id res chain seq x y z
N ASP A 1 14.90 4.17 17.14
CA ASP A 1 14.27 2.95 17.68
C ASP A 1 13.05 2.55 16.83
N VAL A 2 13.32 2.23 15.57
CA VAL A 2 12.33 1.90 14.54
C VAL A 2 11.54 0.64 14.93
N TYR A 3 12.13 -0.28 15.67
CA TYR A 3 11.59 -1.58 16.03
C TYR A 3 10.47 -1.54 17.06
N LYS A 4 10.63 -0.74 18.12
CA LYS A 4 9.70 -0.78 19.27
C LYS A 4 8.35 -0.13 18.97
N ARG A 5 8.25 0.71 17.94
CA ARG A 5 7.04 1.50 17.67
C ARG A 5 6.20 0.97 16.52
N GLN A 6 6.78 0.25 15.57
CA GLN A 6 6.01 -0.51 14.56
C GLN A 6 5.32 -1.73 15.18
N SER A 7 5.85 -2.27 16.28
CA SER A 7 5.31 -3.45 16.95
C SER A 7 4.01 -3.24 17.71
N SER A 8 3.56 -2.00 17.91
CA SER A 8 2.32 -1.70 18.62
C SER A 8 1.14 -1.37 17.71
N ALA A 9 1.37 -0.98 16.47
CA ALA A 9 0.33 -0.75 15.49
C ALA A 9 -0.09 -2.08 14.86
N ARG A 10 -1.36 -2.42 15.01
CA ARG A 10 -1.93 -3.70 14.57
C ARG A 10 -3.05 -3.44 13.59
N VAL A 11 -2.69 -3.21 12.31
CA VAL A 11 -3.64 -2.94 11.21
C VAL A 11 -4.68 -4.05 11.12
N GLU A 12 -4.23 -5.30 11.15
CA GLU A 12 -5.08 -6.49 11.08
C GLU A 12 -6.17 -6.52 12.16
N ARG A 13 -5.91 -6.06 13.37
CA ARG A 13 -6.91 -6.05 14.45
C ARG A 13 -8.03 -5.06 14.19
N TYR A 14 -7.69 -3.87 13.71
CA TYR A 14 -8.70 -2.88 13.36
C TYR A 14 -9.53 -3.31 12.16
N LEU A 15 -8.88 -3.92 11.15
CA LEU A 15 -9.58 -4.47 9.99
C LEU A 15 -10.54 -5.61 10.37
N GLN A 16 -10.18 -6.46 11.35
CA GLN A 16 -11.07 -7.49 11.87
C GLN A 16 -12.30 -6.93 12.61
N LEU A 17 -12.17 -5.74 13.23
CA LEU A 17 -13.27 -5.07 13.94
C LEU A 17 -14.12 -4.20 13.01
N ALA A 18 -13.69 -4.00 11.78
CA ALA A 18 -14.33 -3.12 10.81
C ALA A 18 -15.47 -3.85 10.09
N ALA A 19 -16.71 -3.39 10.31
CA ALA A 19 -17.90 -3.88 9.64
C ALA A 19 -18.95 -2.76 9.57
N ASP A 20 -19.89 -2.85 8.64
CA ASP A 20 -21.02 -1.92 8.52
C ASP A 20 -20.62 -0.43 8.50
N THR A 21 -19.44 -0.16 7.98
CA THR A 21 -18.86 1.18 7.95
C THR A 21 -18.76 1.81 9.36
N ASN A 22 -18.46 1.02 10.40
CA ASN A 22 -18.40 1.46 11.78
C ASN A 22 -17.21 2.38 12.08
N MET A 23 -16.16 2.34 11.25
CA MET A 23 -14.96 3.20 11.38
C MET A 23 -14.35 3.48 10.00
N LEU A 24 -13.35 4.33 9.96
CA LEU A 24 -12.49 4.54 8.80
C LEU A 24 -11.07 4.12 9.16
N ILE A 25 -10.40 3.36 8.29
CA ILE A 25 -9.01 2.91 8.50
C ILE A 25 -8.18 3.40 7.33
N CYS A 26 -7.21 4.28 7.60
CA CYS A 26 -6.40 4.94 6.58
C CYS A 26 -4.91 4.87 6.93
N GLN A 27 -4.09 4.87 5.91
CA GLN A 27 -2.63 4.88 6.00
C GLN A 27 -2.06 5.89 5.01
N PRO A 28 -2.19 7.21 5.29
CA PRO A 28 -1.76 8.26 4.38
C PRO A 28 -0.25 8.24 4.19
N THR A 29 0.20 8.45 2.96
CA THR A 29 1.62 8.38 2.58
C THR A 29 2.27 9.72 2.35
N THR A 30 1.52 10.81 2.13
CA THR A 30 2.05 12.16 1.92
C THR A 30 1.50 13.19 2.91
N ALA A 31 2.15 14.35 2.97
CA ALA A 31 1.69 15.46 3.82
C ALA A 31 0.29 15.96 3.42
N ALA A 32 0.02 16.09 2.11
CA ALA A 32 -1.30 16.50 1.61
C ALA A 32 -2.38 15.46 1.98
N GLN A 33 -2.06 14.18 1.86
CA GLN A 33 -3.01 13.11 2.18
C GLN A 33 -3.42 13.14 3.66
N ILE A 34 -2.49 13.31 4.61
CA ILE A 34 -2.87 13.39 6.02
C ILE A 34 -3.67 14.66 6.33
N PHE A 35 -3.31 15.79 5.70
CA PHE A 35 -4.06 17.04 5.84
C PHE A 35 -5.50 16.88 5.36
N HIS A 36 -5.69 16.39 4.13
CA HIS A 36 -7.02 16.21 3.55
C HIS A 36 -7.83 15.11 4.23
N LEU A 37 -7.19 14.07 4.77
CA LEU A 37 -7.85 13.05 5.58
C LEU A 37 -8.49 13.67 6.82
N LEU A 38 -7.72 14.48 7.56
CA LEU A 38 -8.21 15.16 8.75
C LEU A 38 -9.28 16.21 8.40
N ARG A 39 -9.07 16.98 7.33
CA ARG A 39 -10.06 17.93 6.81
C ARG A 39 -11.36 17.23 6.45
N ARG A 40 -11.31 16.10 5.73
CA ARG A 40 -12.49 15.29 5.38
C ARG A 40 -13.23 14.82 6.62
N GLN A 41 -12.51 14.38 7.66
CA GLN A 41 -13.10 13.92 8.91
C GLN A 41 -13.83 15.06 9.66
N MET A 42 -13.30 16.26 9.60
CA MET A 42 -13.88 17.42 10.30
C MET A 42 -15.04 18.06 9.56
N VAL A 43 -14.95 18.18 8.24
CA VAL A 43 -15.94 18.85 7.38
C VAL A 43 -17.08 17.91 7.00
N GLY A 44 -16.81 16.61 6.89
CA GLY A 44 -17.80 15.60 6.52
C GLY A 44 -18.87 15.38 7.59
N ASN A 45 -20.04 14.91 7.17
CA ASN A 45 -21.14 14.57 8.07
C ASN A 45 -20.98 13.21 8.77
N ILE A 46 -19.85 12.52 8.53
CA ILE A 46 -19.57 11.21 9.11
C ILE A 46 -19.00 11.40 10.51
N ARG A 47 -19.69 10.85 11.52
CA ARG A 47 -19.27 10.87 12.93
C ARG A 47 -18.87 9.47 13.38
N LYS A 48 -17.84 8.92 12.75
CA LYS A 48 -17.29 7.58 13.02
C LYS A 48 -15.81 7.68 13.37
N PRO A 49 -15.27 6.77 14.18
CA PRO A 49 -13.83 6.74 14.48
C PRO A 49 -12.98 6.71 13.20
N LEU A 50 -11.94 7.53 13.17
CA LEU A 50 -10.91 7.52 12.17
C LEU A 50 -9.63 6.92 12.78
N ILE A 51 -9.21 5.78 12.27
CA ILE A 51 -7.97 5.11 12.65
C ILE A 51 -6.92 5.43 11.60
N VAL A 52 -5.86 6.12 12.02
CA VAL A 52 -4.76 6.53 11.12
C VAL A 52 -3.49 5.78 11.49
N PHE A 53 -2.99 4.98 10.56
CA PHE A 53 -1.66 4.38 10.67
C PHE A 53 -0.65 5.31 10.01
N SER A 54 0.26 5.86 10.81
CA SER A 54 1.24 6.84 10.34
C SER A 54 2.65 6.40 10.68
N PRO A 55 3.43 5.89 9.72
CA PRO A 55 4.82 5.53 9.92
C PRO A 55 5.66 6.76 10.24
N LYS A 56 6.36 6.75 11.39
CA LYS A 56 7.17 7.92 11.82
C LYS A 56 8.30 8.28 10.86
N SER A 57 8.79 7.32 10.08
CA SER A 57 9.81 7.56 9.07
C SER A 57 9.33 8.53 7.98
N LEU A 58 8.03 8.54 7.66
CA LEU A 58 7.47 9.45 6.66
C LEU A 58 7.49 10.91 7.09
N LEU A 59 7.43 11.21 8.39
CA LEU A 59 7.50 12.58 8.91
C LEU A 59 8.79 13.33 8.55
N ARG A 60 9.84 12.60 8.17
CA ARG A 60 11.14 13.16 7.79
C ARG A 60 11.56 12.76 6.37
N ASN A 61 10.69 12.08 5.64
CA ASN A 61 10.96 11.66 4.27
C ASN A 61 10.63 12.81 3.31
N LYS A 62 11.65 13.35 2.65
CA LYS A 62 11.46 14.42 1.65
C LYS A 62 10.54 14.00 0.48
N MET A 63 10.53 12.72 0.12
CA MET A 63 9.64 12.20 -0.92
C MET A 63 8.16 12.18 -0.49
N ALA A 64 7.88 12.27 0.82
CA ALA A 64 6.52 12.35 1.36
C ALA A 64 6.05 13.80 1.60
N SER A 65 6.87 14.78 1.23
CA SER A 65 6.48 16.20 1.24
C SER A 65 5.48 16.45 0.11
N SER A 66 4.67 17.46 0.30
CA SER A 66 3.69 17.93 -0.69
C SER A 66 3.85 19.41 -0.94
N ASP A 67 3.55 19.83 -2.15
CA ASP A 67 3.55 21.25 -2.51
C ASP A 67 2.33 21.97 -1.90
N LEU A 68 2.40 23.29 -1.81
CA LEU A 68 1.29 24.10 -1.24
C LEU A 68 0.01 23.97 -2.07
N GLU A 69 0.13 23.80 -3.36
CA GLU A 69 -1.01 23.61 -4.27
C GLU A 69 -1.78 22.32 -3.93
N GLU A 70 -1.07 21.23 -3.64
CA GLU A 70 -1.71 19.97 -3.20
C GLU A 70 -2.50 20.16 -1.91
N LEU A 71 -2.09 21.08 -1.02
CA LEU A 71 -2.82 21.39 0.22
C LEU A 71 -4.01 22.31 -0.02
N SER A 72 -3.94 23.26 -0.96
CA SER A 72 -5.00 24.23 -1.23
C SER A 72 -6.09 23.72 -2.16
N GLU A 73 -5.71 23.03 -3.24
CA GLU A 73 -6.58 22.57 -4.32
C GLU A 73 -6.97 21.10 -4.21
N GLY A 74 -6.21 20.32 -3.43
CA GLY A 74 -6.36 18.87 -3.34
C GLY A 74 -7.54 18.38 -2.51
N LYS A 75 -7.68 17.06 -2.48
CA LYS A 75 -8.61 16.32 -1.64
C LYS A 75 -7.94 15.04 -1.13
N PHE A 76 -8.58 14.33 -0.19
CA PHE A 76 -8.13 13.01 0.21
C PHE A 76 -8.45 12.00 -0.90
N GLU A 77 -7.43 11.43 -1.49
CA GLU A 77 -7.54 10.33 -2.44
C GLU A 77 -7.48 9.00 -1.67
N THR A 78 -8.49 8.16 -1.86
CA THR A 78 -8.55 6.84 -1.19
C THR A 78 -7.62 5.82 -1.81
N VAL A 79 -7.34 6.00 -3.10
CA VAL A 79 -6.33 5.30 -3.89
C VAL A 79 -5.55 6.33 -4.66
N ILE A 80 -4.25 6.17 -4.75
CA ILE A 80 -3.39 6.97 -5.62
C ILE A 80 -2.75 6.00 -6.62
N GLY A 81 -3.03 6.22 -7.88
CA GLY A 81 -2.50 5.45 -8.99
C GLY A 81 -1.02 5.72 -9.26
N GLU A 82 -0.58 5.31 -10.43
CA GLU A 82 0.78 5.60 -10.89
C GLU A 82 0.96 7.09 -11.14
N ILE A 83 2.07 7.65 -10.64
CA ILE A 83 2.39 9.07 -10.79
C ILE A 83 3.44 9.35 -11.86
N GLU A 84 4.16 8.32 -12.31
CA GLU A 84 5.13 8.44 -13.40
C GLU A 84 4.43 8.17 -14.74
N GLU A 85 4.87 8.85 -15.78
CA GLU A 85 4.37 8.61 -17.14
C GLU A 85 4.93 7.29 -17.68
N LEU A 86 4.14 6.24 -17.62
CA LEU A 86 4.48 4.92 -18.16
C LEU A 86 3.56 4.57 -19.33
N ASP A 87 4.08 3.79 -20.26
CA ASP A 87 3.30 3.24 -21.38
C ASP A 87 2.38 2.12 -20.87
N ALA A 88 1.08 2.41 -20.79
CA ALA A 88 0.09 1.49 -20.23
C ALA A 88 0.06 0.14 -20.97
N ASP A 89 0.36 0.12 -22.26
CA ASP A 89 0.36 -1.11 -23.09
C ASP A 89 1.56 -2.03 -22.76
N LYS A 90 2.60 -1.49 -22.15
CA LYS A 90 3.77 -2.27 -21.69
C LYS A 90 3.62 -2.80 -20.27
N VAL A 91 2.67 -2.28 -19.51
CA VAL A 91 2.51 -2.68 -18.12
C VAL A 91 2.07 -4.13 -18.01
N ARG A 92 2.93 -4.96 -17.47
CA ARG A 92 2.68 -6.39 -17.21
C ARG A 92 2.30 -6.69 -15.77
N ARG A 93 2.58 -5.79 -14.84
CA ARG A 93 2.39 -6.02 -13.41
C ARG A 93 1.93 -4.76 -12.70
N ILE A 94 0.97 -4.93 -11.78
CA ILE A 94 0.47 -3.87 -10.89
C ILE A 94 0.88 -4.22 -9.47
N LEU A 95 1.72 -3.40 -8.84
CA LEU A 95 2.03 -3.51 -7.42
C LEU A 95 1.03 -2.67 -6.64
N VAL A 96 0.32 -3.31 -5.71
CA VAL A 96 -0.63 -2.63 -4.81
C VAL A 96 -0.05 -2.64 -3.40
N CYS A 97 0.09 -1.48 -2.79
CA CYS A 97 0.70 -1.36 -1.48
C CYS A 97 0.00 -0.31 -0.60
N THR A 98 0.41 -0.22 0.66
CA THR A 98 0.00 0.84 1.58
C THR A 98 1.17 1.27 2.46
N GLY A 99 1.21 2.54 2.87
CA GLY A 99 2.21 3.08 3.77
C GLY A 99 3.61 3.22 3.18
N LYS A 100 4.63 3.08 4.04
CA LYS A 100 6.01 3.45 3.71
C LYS A 100 6.68 2.58 2.63
N VAL A 101 6.25 1.34 2.44
CA VAL A 101 6.85 0.42 1.47
C VAL A 101 6.77 0.96 0.05
N TYR A 102 5.82 1.83 -0.23
CA TYR A 102 5.72 2.56 -1.49
C TYR A 102 7.06 3.23 -1.89
N TYR A 103 7.70 3.91 -0.95
CA TYR A 103 8.96 4.62 -1.23
C TYR A 103 10.13 3.68 -1.50
N ASP A 104 10.13 2.51 -0.87
CA ASP A 104 11.13 1.47 -1.13
C ASP A 104 10.93 0.89 -2.54
N LEU A 105 9.68 0.70 -2.96
CA LEU A 105 9.32 0.23 -4.32
C LEU A 105 9.71 1.27 -5.39
N VAL A 106 9.34 2.54 -5.21
CA VAL A 106 9.68 3.61 -6.16
C VAL A 106 11.18 3.75 -6.32
N LYS A 107 11.92 3.72 -5.19
CA LYS A 107 13.37 3.78 -5.22
C LYS A 107 13.97 2.63 -6.04
N TYR A 108 13.54 1.40 -5.77
CA TYR A 108 14.02 0.22 -6.47
C TYR A 108 13.70 0.29 -7.97
N ARG A 109 12.47 0.69 -8.33
CA ARG A 109 12.04 0.86 -9.72
C ARG A 109 12.96 1.83 -10.48
N LYS A 110 13.25 2.99 -9.88
CA LYS A 110 14.14 4.01 -10.47
C LYS A 110 15.59 3.52 -10.59
N GLU A 111 16.11 2.86 -9.57
CA GLU A 111 17.49 2.32 -9.58
C GLU A 111 17.71 1.24 -10.64
N HIS A 112 16.64 0.56 -11.06
CA HIS A 112 16.72 -0.54 -12.03
C HIS A 112 16.06 -0.21 -13.39
N GLU A 113 15.65 1.04 -13.59
CA GLU A 113 15.03 1.55 -14.83
C GLU A 113 13.88 0.66 -15.33
N ILE A 114 12.98 0.23 -14.39
CA ILE A 114 11.84 -0.64 -14.69
C ILE A 114 10.67 0.23 -15.17
N ASP A 115 10.18 0.00 -16.38
CA ASP A 115 9.12 0.78 -17.05
C ASP A 115 7.83 -0.02 -17.33
N ASP A 116 7.79 -1.31 -16.95
CA ASP A 116 6.68 -2.23 -17.20
C ASP A 116 5.92 -2.62 -15.91
N VAL A 117 6.13 -1.91 -14.81
CA VAL A 117 5.51 -2.16 -13.50
C VAL A 117 5.00 -0.86 -12.90
N VAL A 118 3.69 -0.78 -12.66
CA VAL A 118 3.04 0.36 -11.99
C VAL A 118 2.86 0.11 -10.49
N ILE A 119 2.80 1.19 -9.72
CA ILE A 119 2.65 1.12 -8.27
C ILE A 119 1.43 1.92 -7.84
N VAL A 120 0.43 1.22 -7.31
CA VAL A 120 -0.83 1.78 -6.81
C VAL A 120 -0.83 1.76 -5.29
N ARG A 121 -1.20 2.90 -4.67
CA ARG A 121 -1.24 3.05 -3.21
C ARG A 121 -2.67 3.06 -2.70
N LEU A 122 -2.99 2.20 -1.74
CA LEU A 122 -4.20 2.32 -0.95
C LEU A 122 -3.95 3.23 0.25
N GLU A 123 -4.53 4.43 0.22
CA GLU A 123 -4.48 5.39 1.32
C GLU A 123 -5.60 5.12 2.35
N GLN A 124 -6.70 4.53 1.90
CA GLN A 124 -7.79 4.02 2.74
C GLN A 124 -7.93 2.51 2.59
N LEU A 125 -7.84 1.80 3.72
CA LEU A 125 -8.03 0.35 3.76
C LEU A 125 -9.50 -0.02 4.02
N TYR A 126 -10.19 0.72 4.91
CA TYR A 126 -11.59 0.46 5.20
C TYR A 126 -12.41 1.74 5.29
N PRO A 127 -13.61 1.81 4.71
CA PRO A 127 -14.13 0.84 3.71
C PRO A 127 -13.21 0.71 2.50
N PHE A 128 -13.15 -0.48 1.90
CA PHE A 128 -12.30 -0.67 0.72
C PHE A 128 -12.80 0.23 -0.43
N PRO A 129 -11.91 0.97 -1.10
CA PRO A 129 -12.29 1.97 -2.11
C PRO A 129 -12.46 1.34 -3.51
N HIS A 130 -13.43 0.43 -3.68
CA HIS A 130 -13.66 -0.34 -4.90
C HIS A 130 -13.66 0.50 -6.18
N LYS A 131 -14.44 1.59 -6.17
CA LYS A 131 -14.57 2.45 -7.35
C LYS A 131 -13.22 3.09 -7.74
N SER A 132 -12.57 3.74 -6.79
CA SER A 132 -11.29 4.41 -7.04
C SER A 132 -10.21 3.43 -7.45
N PHE A 133 -10.16 2.23 -6.82
CA PHE A 133 -9.20 1.21 -7.20
C PHE A 133 -9.39 0.73 -8.64
N ARG A 134 -10.64 0.51 -9.05
CA ARG A 134 -10.96 0.13 -10.43
C ARG A 134 -10.60 1.24 -11.42
N GLU A 135 -10.92 2.50 -11.10
CA GLU A 135 -10.57 3.65 -11.93
C GLU A 135 -9.07 3.74 -12.16
N GLU A 136 -8.26 3.60 -11.10
CA GLU A 136 -6.79 3.68 -11.18
C GLU A 136 -6.12 2.48 -11.86
N THR A 137 -6.79 1.33 -11.94
CA THR A 137 -6.21 0.12 -12.54
C THR A 137 -6.77 -0.22 -13.92
N SER A 138 -7.89 0.39 -14.33
CA SER A 138 -8.60 0.07 -15.58
C SER A 138 -7.79 0.30 -16.86
N GLY A 139 -6.83 1.23 -16.80
CA GLY A 139 -5.93 1.53 -17.93
C GLY A 139 -4.92 0.42 -18.25
N TYR A 140 -4.69 -0.53 -17.33
CA TYR A 140 -3.64 -1.55 -17.46
C TYR A 140 -4.20 -2.93 -17.86
N SER A 141 -4.92 -2.98 -18.98
CA SER A 141 -5.62 -4.19 -19.46
C SER A 141 -4.69 -5.36 -19.82
N PHE A 142 -3.43 -5.10 -20.11
CA PHE A 142 -2.42 -6.12 -20.41
C PHE A 142 -1.68 -6.63 -19.18
N ALA A 143 -1.96 -6.09 -17.99
CA ALA A 143 -1.34 -6.56 -16.76
C ALA A 143 -1.78 -7.99 -16.46
N SER A 144 -0.82 -8.91 -16.44
CA SER A 144 -1.05 -10.35 -16.16
C SER A 144 -0.95 -10.68 -14.67
N GLU A 145 -0.48 -9.76 -13.84
CA GLU A 145 -0.28 -9.98 -12.41
C GLU A 145 -0.56 -8.72 -11.59
N VAL A 146 -1.33 -8.91 -10.52
CA VAL A 146 -1.52 -7.94 -9.44
C VAL A 146 -0.82 -8.48 -8.20
N VAL A 147 0.07 -7.70 -7.60
CA VAL A 147 0.87 -8.11 -6.44
C VAL A 147 0.53 -7.23 -5.26
N TRP A 148 0.00 -7.81 -4.19
CA TRP A 148 -0.07 -7.09 -2.92
C TRP A 148 1.30 -7.05 -2.25
N VAL A 149 1.74 -5.85 -1.89
CA VAL A 149 3.05 -5.63 -1.24
C VAL A 149 2.86 -4.98 0.12
N GLN A 150 3.37 -5.61 1.17
CA GLN A 150 3.34 -5.05 2.54
C GLN A 150 4.64 -5.30 3.30
N ASP A 151 4.98 -4.40 4.22
CA ASP A 151 6.16 -4.50 5.10
C ASP A 151 5.91 -5.43 6.31
N GLU A 152 4.65 -5.63 6.69
CA GLU A 152 4.26 -6.53 7.76
C GLU A 152 4.41 -8.01 7.36
N PRO A 153 4.59 -8.92 8.34
CA PRO A 153 4.54 -10.36 8.09
C PRO A 153 3.21 -10.80 7.44
N GLN A 154 3.22 -11.84 6.66
CA GLN A 154 2.07 -12.32 5.89
C GLN A 154 0.80 -12.53 6.73
N ASN A 155 0.93 -13.05 7.95
CA ASN A 155 -0.18 -13.25 8.88
C ASN A 155 -0.65 -11.99 9.61
N GLN A 156 -0.05 -10.84 9.31
CA GLN A 156 -0.33 -9.54 9.90
C GLN A 156 -0.58 -8.51 8.78
N GLY A 157 -0.82 -7.25 9.14
CA GLY A 157 -1.09 -6.20 8.16
C GLY A 157 -2.45 -6.37 7.48
N ALA A 158 -2.55 -5.92 6.23
CA ALA A 158 -3.84 -5.85 5.53
C ALA A 158 -4.12 -7.02 4.56
N TRP A 159 -3.15 -7.91 4.30
CA TRP A 159 -3.25 -8.95 3.28
C TRP A 159 -4.56 -9.74 3.32
N PHE A 160 -4.88 -10.35 4.47
CA PHE A 160 -6.09 -11.18 4.60
C PHE A 160 -7.41 -10.41 4.49
N TYR A 161 -7.37 -9.11 4.66
CA TYR A 161 -8.52 -8.24 4.43
C TYR A 161 -8.63 -7.84 2.96
N VAL A 162 -7.52 -7.40 2.33
CA VAL A 162 -7.59 -6.82 0.98
C VAL A 162 -7.67 -7.85 -0.14
N GLN A 163 -7.22 -9.08 0.06
CA GLN A 163 -7.07 -10.08 -1.01
C GLN A 163 -8.38 -10.37 -1.76
N HIS A 164 -9.52 -10.49 -1.07
CA HIS A 164 -10.79 -10.75 -1.73
C HIS A 164 -11.30 -9.53 -2.50
N HIS A 165 -11.11 -8.32 -1.97
CA HIS A 165 -11.43 -7.09 -2.68
C HIS A 165 -10.58 -6.89 -3.93
N LEU A 166 -9.28 -7.23 -3.86
CA LEU A 166 -8.40 -7.17 -5.03
C LEU A 166 -8.82 -8.18 -6.10
N LEU A 167 -9.23 -9.40 -5.70
CA LEU A 167 -9.75 -10.42 -6.62
C LEU A 167 -11.01 -9.99 -7.33
N GLU A 168 -11.88 -9.20 -6.67
CA GLU A 168 -13.12 -8.67 -7.25
C GLU A 168 -12.87 -7.54 -8.27
N GLU A 169 -11.81 -6.75 -8.06
CA GLU A 169 -11.61 -5.49 -8.77
C GLU A 169 -10.43 -5.49 -9.75
N MET A 170 -9.55 -6.49 -9.70
CA MET A 170 -8.37 -6.53 -10.56
C MET A 170 -8.73 -6.79 -12.03
N PRO A 171 -7.84 -6.44 -13.01
CA PRO A 171 -8.05 -6.71 -14.42
C PRO A 171 -8.36 -8.18 -14.69
N SER A 172 -9.33 -8.43 -15.60
CA SER A 172 -9.76 -9.80 -15.94
C SER A 172 -8.60 -10.61 -16.50
N GLY A 173 -8.41 -11.81 -15.97
CA GLY A 173 -7.32 -12.71 -16.37
C GLY A 173 -5.99 -12.48 -15.66
N ALA A 174 -5.85 -11.41 -14.89
CA ALA A 174 -4.69 -11.20 -14.05
C ALA A 174 -4.66 -12.19 -12.87
N ARG A 175 -3.46 -12.55 -12.40
CA ARG A 175 -3.26 -13.38 -11.24
C ARG A 175 -2.93 -12.51 -10.02
N LEU A 176 -3.61 -12.75 -8.89
CA LEU A 176 -3.23 -12.11 -7.63
C LEU A 176 -2.07 -12.88 -6.97
N SER A 177 -1.06 -12.17 -6.53
CA SER A 177 0.07 -12.69 -5.78
C SER A 177 0.44 -11.80 -4.58
N TYR A 178 1.35 -12.28 -3.76
CA TYR A 178 1.78 -11.61 -2.53
C TYR A 178 3.30 -11.47 -2.50
N ALA A 179 3.77 -10.27 -2.15
CA ALA A 179 5.16 -9.99 -1.84
C ALA A 179 5.26 -9.32 -0.47
N GLY A 180 5.87 -9.98 0.47
CA GLY A 180 6.01 -9.49 1.84
C GLY A 180 6.87 -10.42 2.66
N ARG A 181 6.97 -10.14 3.96
CA ARG A 181 7.73 -10.97 4.88
C ARG A 181 7.01 -12.30 5.14
N PRO A 182 7.74 -13.37 5.44
CA PRO A 182 7.12 -14.63 5.84
C PRO A 182 6.29 -14.43 7.12
N ALA A 183 5.31 -15.32 7.34
CA ALA A 183 4.50 -15.34 8.55
C ALA A 183 5.39 -15.40 9.81
N SER A 184 5.04 -14.58 10.80
CA SER A 184 5.80 -14.47 12.05
C SER A 184 4.89 -14.19 13.23
N SER A 185 5.25 -14.71 14.40
CA SER A 185 4.58 -14.38 15.68
C SER A 185 4.91 -12.96 16.17
N SER A 186 6.02 -12.38 15.70
CA SER A 186 6.45 -11.01 16.00
C SER A 186 6.23 -10.10 14.79
N PRO A 187 5.75 -8.86 14.99
CA PRO A 187 5.54 -7.91 13.90
C PRO A 187 6.83 -7.38 13.26
N ALA A 188 7.96 -7.55 13.92
CA ALA A 188 9.27 -7.13 13.42
C ALA A 188 10.37 -8.05 13.93
N VAL A 189 11.42 -8.20 13.12
CA VAL A 189 12.65 -8.91 13.53
C VAL A 189 13.49 -8.06 14.48
N GLY A 190 14.21 -8.70 15.40
CA GLY A 190 15.00 -8.01 16.43
C GLY A 190 16.28 -7.35 15.92
N TYR A 191 16.79 -7.72 14.74
CA TYR A 191 18.07 -7.25 14.20
C TYR A 191 17.88 -6.38 12.96
N ALA A 192 18.60 -5.24 12.92
CA ALA A 192 18.54 -4.29 11.80
C ALA A 192 19.01 -4.91 10.47
N SER A 193 20.09 -5.69 10.52
CA SER A 193 20.61 -6.39 9.33
C SER A 193 19.58 -7.33 8.73
N LYS A 194 18.93 -8.14 9.57
CA LYS A 194 17.90 -9.07 9.11
C LYS A 194 16.65 -8.33 8.57
N HIS A 195 16.33 -7.18 9.17
CA HIS A 195 15.25 -6.33 8.65
C HIS A 195 15.56 -5.80 7.25
N ALA A 196 16.79 -5.33 7.03
CA ALA A 196 17.23 -4.82 5.73
C ALA A 196 17.29 -5.94 4.66
N GLU A 197 17.79 -7.12 5.03
CA GLU A 197 17.79 -8.30 4.15
C GLU A 197 16.38 -8.68 3.71
N GLN A 198 15.45 -8.82 4.65
CA GLN A 198 14.06 -9.14 4.34
C GLN A 198 13.35 -8.06 3.52
N LEU A 199 13.67 -6.78 3.74
CA LEU A 199 13.12 -5.69 2.93
C LEU A 199 13.62 -5.79 1.49
N LYS A 200 14.90 -6.07 1.30
CA LYS A 200 15.48 -6.29 -0.03
C LYS A 200 14.81 -7.45 -0.75
N GLU A 201 14.70 -8.60 -0.10
CA GLU A 201 14.02 -9.78 -0.65
C GLU A 201 12.54 -9.49 -1.02
N LEU A 202 11.82 -8.78 -0.15
CA LEU A 202 10.44 -8.37 -0.37
C LEU A 202 10.31 -7.53 -1.64
N VAL A 203 11.17 -6.50 -1.77
CA VAL A 203 11.15 -5.60 -2.92
C VAL A 203 11.53 -6.35 -4.21
N GLU A 204 12.58 -7.16 -4.19
CA GLU A 204 12.99 -7.99 -5.35
C GLU A 204 11.87 -8.96 -5.78
N ASN A 205 11.15 -9.56 -4.82
CA ASN A 205 10.00 -10.42 -5.08
C ASN A 205 8.84 -9.66 -5.71
N ALA A 206 8.54 -8.45 -5.25
CA ALA A 206 7.49 -7.61 -5.80
C ALA A 206 7.70 -7.36 -7.30
N PHE A 207 8.94 -7.15 -7.72
CA PHE A 207 9.29 -6.97 -9.14
C PHE A 207 9.55 -8.29 -9.91
N GLY A 208 9.39 -9.45 -9.25
CA GLY A 208 9.48 -10.78 -9.89
C GLY A 208 10.91 -11.25 -10.20
N ARG A 209 11.90 -10.72 -9.50
CA ARG A 209 13.32 -11.09 -9.70
C ARG A 209 13.75 -12.34 -8.92
N LEU A 210 13.04 -12.72 -7.86
CA LEU A 210 13.28 -13.97 -7.14
C LEU A 210 12.23 -15.02 -7.55
N LYS A 211 12.67 -16.16 -8.07
CA LYS A 211 11.82 -17.32 -8.34
C LYS A 211 11.56 -18.03 -7.03
N GLY A 212 10.34 -17.99 -6.52
CA GLY A 212 9.90 -18.96 -5.54
C GLY A 212 9.38 -18.43 -4.20
N PHE A 213 8.30 -17.65 -4.17
CA PHE A 213 7.47 -17.53 -2.98
C PHE A 213 5.98 -17.68 -3.33
N ILE A 214 5.46 -18.80 -2.87
CA ILE A 214 4.06 -19.21 -2.65
C ILE A 214 3.07 -18.75 -3.73
N GLN A 215 2.91 -19.61 -4.72
CA GLN A 215 1.65 -19.74 -5.45
C GLN A 215 0.59 -20.23 -4.42
N THR A 216 -0.37 -19.38 -4.06
CA THR A 216 -1.64 -19.86 -3.52
C THR A 216 -2.33 -20.65 -4.62
N LYS A 217 -2.42 -22.00 -4.43
CA LYS A 217 -3.30 -22.87 -5.21
C LYS A 217 -4.74 -22.56 -4.87
#